data_61a6027be58cc07d70cf8f65cf43c957
#
_entry.id   61a6027be58cc07d70cf8f65cf43c957
#
_cell.length_a   1.000
_cell.length_b   1.000
_cell.length_c   1.000
_cell.angle_alpha   90.00
_cell.angle_beta   90.00
_cell.angle_gamma   90.00
#
_symmetry.space_group_name_H-M   'P 1'
#
loop_
_entity.id
_entity.type
_entity.pdbx_description
1 polymer ?
#
loop_
_entity_poly.entity_id
_entity_poly.type
_entity_poly.pdbx_seq_one_letter_code
_entity_poly.pdbx_strand_id
1 'polypeptide(L)'
;DLWSLFDFLNPGLLGSTAEFSRIARRLQDASDGYARLRRVISPYLLRRLKTDKAVISDLPDKVEMKTYAELSAKQVVLYRKLVADLKATLENAEGIQRRGAVLAFLMRFKQLCNHPDHLTGGRAYEEAESGKFARLREVCETILAKHEYALVFTQFRELTEPLDRFLAGVFGHRGLLLHGGVPVGQRRERVEQFQNSRDYVPYMVLSVKAGGVGLNLTRANHVIHFDRWWNPAVEDQATDRAFRIGQTRNVIVH
;
A
#
# COMPACT_ATOMS: atom_id res chain seq x y z
N ASP A 1 18.15 4.76 10.61
CA ASP A 1 17.57 3.55 11.25
C ASP A 1 18.57 2.39 11.35
N LEU A 2 19.36 2.06 10.29
CA LEU A 2 20.32 0.94 10.32
C LEU A 2 21.37 1.14 11.42
N TRP A 3 22.00 2.31 11.48
CA TRP A 3 23.03 2.62 12.48
C TRP A 3 22.48 2.47 13.91
N SER A 4 21.30 3.06 14.21
CA SER A 4 20.71 3.02 15.54
C SER A 4 20.41 1.59 16.01
N LEU A 5 19.95 0.74 15.09
CA LEU A 5 19.68 -0.67 15.39
C LEU A 5 21.00 -1.42 15.70
N PHE A 6 22.03 -1.21 14.88
CA PHE A 6 23.30 -1.89 15.07
C PHE A 6 24.08 -1.34 16.29
N ASP A 7 23.98 -0.04 16.58
CA ASP A 7 24.60 0.55 17.76
C ASP A 7 23.97 0.02 19.07
N PHE A 8 22.64 -0.23 19.04
CA PHE A 8 21.96 -0.86 20.17
C PHE A 8 22.33 -2.34 20.34
N LEU A 9 22.39 -3.12 19.24
CA LEU A 9 22.64 -4.56 19.30
C LEU A 9 24.12 -4.92 19.39
N ASN A 10 24.99 -4.12 18.76
CA ASN A 10 26.43 -4.32 18.65
C ASN A 10 27.15 -2.97 18.78
N PRO A 11 27.25 -2.40 19.99
CA PRO A 11 27.84 -1.08 20.20
C PRO A 11 29.21 -0.93 19.56
N GLY A 12 29.41 0.15 18.82
CA GLY A 12 30.69 0.47 18.17
C GLY A 12 30.97 -0.24 16.84
N LEU A 13 30.18 -1.24 16.42
CA LEU A 13 30.41 -1.98 15.17
C LEU A 13 30.45 -1.07 13.93
N LEU A 14 29.59 -0.08 13.88
CA LEU A 14 29.47 0.87 12.76
C LEU A 14 30.10 2.24 13.06
N GLY A 15 30.87 2.35 14.14
CA GLY A 15 31.45 3.61 14.62
C GLY A 15 30.40 4.61 15.13
N SER A 16 30.80 5.85 15.33
CA SER A 16 29.89 6.92 15.76
C SER A 16 28.88 7.31 14.67
N THR A 17 27.77 7.93 15.06
CA THR A 17 26.75 8.46 14.13
C THR A 17 27.35 9.36 13.06
N ALA A 18 28.33 10.20 13.44
CA ALA A 18 28.98 11.12 12.52
C ALA A 18 29.85 10.39 11.49
N GLU A 19 30.60 9.39 11.93
CA GLU A 19 31.42 8.54 11.06
C GLU A 19 30.56 7.73 10.11
N PHE A 20 29.52 7.08 10.60
CA PHE A 20 28.59 6.33 9.78
C PHE A 20 27.89 7.21 8.72
N SER A 21 27.44 8.40 9.10
CA SER A 21 26.82 9.35 8.16
C SER A 21 27.79 9.79 7.06
N ARG A 22 29.06 10.01 7.42
CA ARG A 22 30.12 10.33 6.45
C ARG A 22 30.41 9.18 5.49
N ILE A 23 30.46 7.95 6.01
CA ILE A 23 30.64 6.74 5.22
C ILE A 23 29.45 6.54 4.29
N ALA A 24 28.22 6.63 4.80
CA ALA A 24 27.00 6.45 4.02
C ALA A 24 26.89 7.42 2.82
N ARG A 25 27.27 8.68 3.01
CA ARG A 25 27.33 9.66 1.90
C ARG A 25 28.36 9.26 0.84
N ARG A 26 29.55 8.83 1.23
CA ARG A 26 30.59 8.37 0.28
C ARG A 26 30.16 7.14 -0.49
N LEU A 27 29.40 6.22 0.13
CA LEU A 27 28.91 5.02 -0.50
C LEU A 27 27.80 5.26 -1.53
N GLN A 28 27.07 6.37 -1.43
CA GLN A 28 26.09 6.76 -2.45
C GLN A 28 26.73 7.04 -3.81
N ASP A 29 27.92 7.62 -3.79
CA ASP A 29 28.64 8.05 -5.00
C ASP A 29 29.68 7.00 -5.49
N ALA A 30 29.83 5.89 -4.78
CA ALA A 30 30.82 4.85 -5.10
C ALA A 30 30.27 3.83 -6.09
N SER A 31 31.09 3.37 -7.03
CA SER A 31 30.74 2.35 -8.01
C SER A 31 30.31 1.01 -7.39
N ASP A 32 30.92 0.63 -6.25
CA ASP A 32 30.56 -0.56 -5.48
C ASP A 32 29.35 -0.33 -4.56
N GLY A 33 28.81 0.90 -4.45
CA GLY A 33 27.69 1.27 -3.59
C GLY A 33 27.90 0.78 -2.15
N TYR A 34 26.90 0.11 -1.60
CA TYR A 34 26.91 -0.38 -0.23
C TYR A 34 27.54 -1.78 -0.03
N ALA A 35 28.29 -2.32 -1.00
CA ALA A 35 28.82 -3.69 -0.92
C ALA A 35 29.74 -3.89 0.30
N ARG A 36 30.60 -2.92 0.61
CA ARG A 36 31.47 -2.97 1.80
C ARG A 36 30.68 -2.99 3.10
N LEU A 37 29.67 -2.12 3.22
CA LEU A 37 28.79 -2.09 4.39
C LEU A 37 28.02 -3.41 4.55
N ARG A 38 27.47 -3.93 3.46
CA ARG A 38 26.80 -5.25 3.47
C ARG A 38 27.72 -6.36 3.99
N ARG A 39 28.99 -6.37 3.58
CA ARG A 39 29.95 -7.37 4.03
C ARG A 39 30.20 -7.31 5.54
N VAL A 40 30.24 -6.11 6.12
CA VAL A 40 30.43 -5.92 7.57
C VAL A 40 29.19 -6.37 8.35
N ILE A 41 27.99 -6.05 7.87
CA ILE A 41 26.75 -6.33 8.61
C ILE A 41 26.17 -7.72 8.32
N SER A 42 26.53 -8.37 7.20
CA SER A 42 25.92 -9.65 6.80
C SER A 42 26.08 -10.78 7.83
N PRO A 43 27.18 -10.92 8.59
CA PRO A 43 27.28 -11.93 9.64
C PRO A 43 26.27 -11.77 10.79
N TYR A 44 25.76 -10.55 10.97
CA TYR A 44 24.81 -10.19 12.02
C TYR A 44 23.37 -10.16 11.53
N LEU A 45 23.14 -10.43 10.22
CA LEU A 45 21.81 -10.37 9.59
C LEU A 45 21.40 -11.76 9.10
N LEU A 46 20.35 -12.29 9.69
CA LEU A 46 19.70 -13.49 9.19
C LEU A 46 18.45 -13.07 8.41
N ARG A 47 18.57 -13.01 7.07
CA ARG A 47 17.43 -12.73 6.19
C ARG A 47 16.91 -14.04 5.59
N ARG A 48 15.67 -14.38 5.93
CA ARG A 48 14.94 -15.50 5.32
C ARG A 48 13.82 -14.93 4.45
N LEU A 49 13.70 -15.42 3.24
CA LEU A 49 12.61 -15.05 2.34
C LEU A 49 11.44 -16.02 2.54
N LYS A 50 10.24 -15.52 2.61
CA LYS A 50 9.02 -16.33 2.71
C LYS A 50 8.79 -17.20 1.45
N THR A 51 9.38 -16.79 0.33
CA THR A 51 9.32 -17.51 -0.95
C THR A 51 10.33 -18.67 -1.02
N ASP A 52 11.22 -18.80 -0.05
CA ASP A 52 12.18 -19.90 0.01
C ASP A 52 11.51 -21.13 0.65
N LYS A 53 11.12 -22.07 -0.20
CA LYS A 53 10.46 -23.33 0.22
C LYS A 53 11.33 -24.21 1.11
N ALA A 54 12.66 -24.02 1.10
CA ALA A 54 13.56 -24.71 2.04
C ALA A 54 13.44 -24.15 3.47
N VAL A 55 12.94 -22.92 3.62
CA VAL A 55 12.75 -22.26 4.90
C VAL A 55 11.31 -22.40 5.41
N ILE A 56 10.34 -22.27 4.50
CA ILE A 56 8.89 -22.38 4.81
C ILE A 56 8.24 -23.21 3.71
N SER A 57 7.98 -24.49 4.00
CA SER A 57 7.35 -25.43 3.07
C SER A 57 5.83 -25.22 2.92
N ASP A 58 5.19 -24.70 3.96
CA ASP A 58 3.73 -24.71 4.12
C ASP A 58 3.05 -23.43 3.63
N LEU A 59 3.82 -22.43 3.16
CA LEU A 59 3.24 -21.20 2.68
C LEU A 59 2.78 -21.38 1.21
N PRO A 60 1.51 -21.09 0.88
CA PRO A 60 0.99 -21.15 -0.49
C PRO A 60 1.72 -20.16 -1.41
N ASP A 61 1.40 -20.20 -2.70
CA ASP A 61 2.02 -19.31 -3.66
C ASP A 61 1.44 -17.89 -3.57
N LYS A 62 2.29 -16.89 -3.84
CA LYS A 62 1.88 -15.49 -4.06
C LYS A 62 1.88 -15.22 -5.56
N VAL A 63 0.71 -14.87 -6.10
CA VAL A 63 0.52 -14.55 -7.52
C VAL A 63 0.25 -13.06 -7.66
N GLU A 64 1.10 -12.35 -8.37
CA GLU A 64 0.92 -10.92 -8.64
C GLU A 64 0.30 -10.71 -10.02
N MET A 65 -0.85 -10.03 -10.05
CA MET A 65 -1.61 -9.73 -11.27
C MET A 65 -1.63 -8.22 -11.49
N LYS A 66 -1.00 -7.76 -12.57
CA LYS A 66 -1.10 -6.36 -12.97
C LYS A 66 -2.49 -6.09 -13.55
N THR A 67 -3.26 -5.29 -12.84
CA THR A 67 -4.61 -4.89 -13.23
C THR A 67 -4.59 -3.45 -13.73
N TYR A 68 -5.09 -3.22 -14.93
CA TYR A 68 -5.13 -1.90 -15.58
C TYR A 68 -6.56 -1.37 -15.59
N ALA A 69 -6.70 -0.06 -15.37
CA ALA A 69 -7.95 0.66 -15.47
C ALA A 69 -7.75 1.89 -16.35
N GLU A 70 -8.64 2.10 -17.29
CA GLU A 70 -8.64 3.28 -18.15
C GLU A 70 -9.29 4.47 -17.42
N LEU A 71 -8.95 5.69 -17.85
CA LEU A 71 -9.59 6.87 -17.32
C LEU A 71 -10.97 7.06 -17.97
N SER A 72 -11.99 7.40 -17.18
CA SER A 72 -13.29 7.83 -17.70
C SER A 72 -13.17 9.14 -18.50
N ALA A 73 -14.16 9.44 -19.33
CA ALA A 73 -14.18 10.69 -20.09
C ALA A 73 -14.05 11.93 -19.17
N LYS A 74 -14.72 11.94 -18.03
CA LYS A 74 -14.64 13.01 -17.02
C LYS A 74 -13.23 13.11 -16.43
N GLN A 75 -12.59 11.97 -16.13
CA GLN A 75 -11.21 11.94 -15.63
C GLN A 75 -10.23 12.49 -16.67
N VAL A 76 -10.40 12.15 -17.96
CA VAL A 76 -9.54 12.66 -19.04
C VAL A 76 -9.60 14.18 -19.16
N VAL A 77 -10.81 14.77 -19.10
CA VAL A 77 -10.98 16.23 -19.14
C VAL A 77 -10.28 16.91 -17.96
N LEU A 78 -10.51 16.40 -16.75
CA LEU A 78 -9.88 16.95 -15.54
C LEU A 78 -8.37 16.73 -15.52
N TYR A 79 -7.88 15.61 -16.06
CA TYR A 79 -6.45 15.33 -16.17
C TYR A 79 -5.75 16.35 -17.07
N ARG A 80 -6.33 16.64 -18.24
CA ARG A 80 -5.80 17.67 -19.16
C ARG A 80 -5.75 19.05 -18.49
N LYS A 81 -6.80 19.42 -17.74
CA LYS A 81 -6.81 20.66 -16.96
C LYS A 81 -5.70 20.69 -15.93
N LEU A 82 -5.52 19.62 -15.15
CA LEU A 82 -4.43 19.53 -14.16
C LEU A 82 -3.04 19.65 -14.80
N VAL A 83 -2.86 19.09 -16.00
CA VAL A 83 -1.58 19.23 -16.73
C VAL A 83 -1.33 20.68 -17.13
N ALA A 84 -2.37 21.39 -17.61
CA ALA A 84 -2.27 22.81 -17.96
C ALA A 84 -1.95 23.67 -16.72
N ASP A 85 -2.66 23.43 -15.60
CA ASP A 85 -2.44 24.11 -14.32
C ASP A 85 -1.01 23.88 -13.81
N LEU A 86 -0.50 22.64 -13.91
CA LEU A 86 0.89 22.32 -13.53
C LEU A 86 1.90 23.10 -14.37
N LYS A 87 1.72 23.12 -15.70
CA LYS A 87 2.62 23.86 -16.61
C LYS A 87 2.68 25.34 -16.22
N ALA A 88 1.52 25.99 -16.09
CA ALA A 88 1.43 27.39 -15.69
C ALA A 88 2.09 27.65 -14.31
N THR A 89 1.93 26.73 -13.36
CA THR A 89 2.55 26.85 -12.04
C THR A 89 4.08 26.73 -12.13
N LEU A 90 4.60 25.83 -12.97
CA LEU A 90 6.03 25.59 -13.10
C LEU A 90 6.77 26.70 -13.86
N GLU A 91 6.07 27.44 -14.73
CA GLU A 91 6.63 28.61 -15.44
C GLU A 91 6.99 29.74 -14.44
N ASN A 92 6.28 29.84 -13.32
CA ASN A 92 6.43 30.89 -12.31
C ASN A 92 7.11 30.41 -11.02
N ALA A 93 7.54 29.15 -10.94
CA ALA A 93 8.11 28.57 -9.73
C ALA A 93 9.57 28.14 -9.92
N GLU A 94 10.42 28.43 -8.93
CA GLU A 94 11.84 28.06 -8.93
C GLU A 94 12.24 27.29 -7.67
N GLY A 95 13.36 26.58 -7.72
CA GLY A 95 14.02 25.95 -6.59
C GLY A 95 13.10 25.04 -5.77
N ILE A 96 12.94 25.34 -4.48
CA ILE A 96 12.15 24.56 -3.52
C ILE A 96 10.65 24.64 -3.83
N GLN A 97 10.16 25.81 -4.28
CA GLN A 97 8.75 26.00 -4.63
C GLN A 97 8.35 25.10 -5.81
N ARG A 98 9.21 25.00 -6.84
CA ARG A 98 8.99 24.13 -7.99
C ARG A 98 8.89 22.66 -7.57
N ARG A 99 9.79 22.18 -6.69
CA ARG A 99 9.73 20.82 -6.15
C ARG A 99 8.44 20.56 -5.36
N GLY A 100 8.05 21.50 -4.51
CA GLY A 100 6.81 21.43 -3.74
C GLY A 100 5.57 21.36 -4.63
N ALA A 101 5.52 22.21 -5.68
CA ALA A 101 4.44 22.20 -6.66
C ALA A 101 4.33 20.85 -7.37
N VAL A 102 5.43 20.28 -7.87
CA VAL A 102 5.43 18.96 -8.53
C VAL A 102 4.85 17.90 -7.61
N LEU A 103 5.30 17.83 -6.34
CA LEU A 103 4.78 16.84 -5.39
C LEU A 103 3.28 17.02 -5.11
N ALA A 104 2.82 18.26 -4.95
CA ALA A 104 1.40 18.56 -4.75
C ALA A 104 0.55 18.11 -5.96
N PHE A 105 1.00 18.40 -7.18
CA PHE A 105 0.30 17.97 -8.38
C PHE A 105 0.31 16.45 -8.58
N LEU A 106 1.40 15.76 -8.25
CA LEU A 106 1.45 14.31 -8.26
C LEU A 106 0.38 13.69 -7.33
N MET A 107 0.15 14.26 -6.15
CA MET A 107 -0.93 13.83 -5.27
C MET A 107 -2.31 14.09 -5.88
N ARG A 108 -2.52 15.26 -6.49
CA ARG A 108 -3.78 15.59 -7.20
C ARG A 108 -4.05 14.65 -8.37
N PHE A 109 -3.03 14.31 -9.16
CA PHE A 109 -3.16 13.29 -10.22
C PHE A 109 -3.55 11.93 -9.67
N LYS A 110 -2.96 11.49 -8.57
CA LYS A 110 -3.35 10.24 -7.91
C LYS A 110 -4.80 10.26 -7.43
N GLN A 111 -5.22 11.36 -6.80
CA GLN A 111 -6.60 11.55 -6.36
C GLN A 111 -7.57 11.49 -7.55
N LEU A 112 -7.27 12.21 -8.62
CA LEU A 112 -8.08 12.19 -9.84
C LEU A 112 -8.16 10.80 -10.48
N CYS A 113 -7.03 10.09 -10.56
CA CYS A 113 -6.99 8.74 -11.09
C CYS A 113 -7.77 7.74 -10.22
N ASN A 114 -7.94 8.01 -8.94
CA ASN A 114 -8.83 7.22 -8.10
C ASN A 114 -10.29 7.53 -8.41
N HIS A 115 -10.69 8.81 -8.35
CA HIS A 115 -12.05 9.26 -8.67
C HIS A 115 -12.08 10.79 -8.82
N PRO A 116 -12.89 11.38 -9.74
CA PRO A 116 -13.07 12.83 -9.81
C PRO A 116 -13.45 13.47 -8.48
N ASP A 117 -14.38 12.89 -7.74
CA ASP A 117 -14.84 13.39 -6.46
C ASP A 117 -13.75 13.40 -5.39
N HIS A 118 -12.78 12.50 -5.48
CA HIS A 118 -11.64 12.50 -4.58
C HIS A 118 -10.76 13.75 -4.75
N LEU A 119 -10.67 14.26 -5.98
CA LEU A 119 -9.95 15.52 -6.27
C LEU A 119 -10.78 16.75 -5.92
N THR A 120 -12.08 16.73 -6.23
CA THR A 120 -12.96 17.91 -6.15
C THR A 120 -13.65 18.06 -4.80
N GLY A 121 -13.59 17.05 -3.93
CA GLY A 121 -14.30 17.02 -2.65
C GLY A 121 -15.78 16.62 -2.77
N GLY A 122 -16.19 16.05 -3.90
CA GLY A 122 -17.51 15.46 -4.08
C GLY A 122 -17.74 14.26 -3.16
N ARG A 123 -18.99 13.79 -3.08
CA ARG A 123 -19.37 12.71 -2.16
C ARG A 123 -20.09 11.54 -2.83
N ALA A 124 -20.49 11.69 -4.08
CA ALA A 124 -21.30 10.71 -4.79
C ALA A 124 -20.48 9.45 -5.12
N TYR A 125 -19.25 9.64 -5.58
CA TYR A 125 -18.35 8.55 -6.01
C TYR A 125 -19.04 7.60 -6.99
N GLU A 126 -19.69 8.17 -8.01
CA GLU A 126 -20.40 7.42 -9.05
C GLU A 126 -19.41 6.53 -9.83
N GLU A 127 -19.70 5.24 -9.91
CA GLU A 127 -18.84 4.25 -10.54
C GLU A 127 -18.50 4.61 -12.00
N ALA A 128 -19.48 5.07 -12.77
CA ALA A 128 -19.32 5.44 -14.19
C ALA A 128 -18.29 6.57 -14.40
N GLU A 129 -17.96 7.33 -13.36
CA GLU A 129 -16.99 8.41 -13.41
C GLU A 129 -15.55 7.98 -13.16
N SER A 130 -15.30 6.70 -12.79
CA SER A 130 -13.97 6.18 -12.49
C SER A 130 -13.74 4.80 -13.06
N GLY A 131 -12.77 4.71 -13.98
CA GLY A 131 -12.35 3.41 -14.49
C GLY A 131 -11.78 2.48 -13.42
N LYS A 132 -11.20 3.02 -12.34
CA LYS A 132 -10.73 2.18 -11.22
C LYS A 132 -11.89 1.57 -10.43
N PHE A 133 -12.98 2.30 -10.22
CA PHE A 133 -14.16 1.76 -9.55
C PHE A 133 -14.82 0.68 -10.40
N ALA A 134 -14.95 0.91 -11.72
CA ALA A 134 -15.46 -0.10 -12.64
C ALA A 134 -14.58 -1.37 -12.62
N ARG A 135 -13.27 -1.21 -12.68
CA ARG A 135 -12.34 -2.35 -12.62
C ARG A 135 -12.34 -3.05 -11.27
N LEU A 136 -12.50 -2.31 -10.17
CA LEU A 136 -12.62 -2.87 -8.83
C LEU A 136 -13.88 -3.74 -8.72
N ARG A 137 -15.01 -3.33 -9.31
CA ARG A 137 -16.23 -4.14 -9.39
C ARG A 137 -15.95 -5.50 -10.03
N GLU A 138 -15.37 -5.54 -11.22
CA GLU A 138 -15.08 -6.77 -11.94
C GLU A 138 -14.24 -7.75 -11.11
N VAL A 139 -13.21 -7.24 -10.44
CA VAL A 139 -12.35 -8.04 -9.55
C VAL A 139 -13.15 -8.56 -8.36
N CYS A 140 -13.94 -7.70 -7.71
CA CYS A 140 -14.70 -8.07 -6.52
C CYS A 140 -15.88 -9.00 -6.82
N GLU A 141 -16.54 -8.88 -7.96
CA GLU A 141 -17.56 -9.84 -8.42
C GLU A 141 -16.97 -11.25 -8.61
N THR A 142 -15.74 -11.34 -9.12
CA THR A 142 -15.01 -12.60 -9.22
C THR A 142 -14.70 -13.20 -7.84
N ILE A 143 -14.30 -12.37 -6.88
CA ILE A 143 -14.03 -12.76 -5.49
C ILE A 143 -15.31 -13.23 -4.81
N LEU A 144 -16.41 -12.49 -4.99
CA LEU A 144 -17.73 -12.84 -4.46
C LEU A 144 -18.22 -14.18 -4.99
N ALA A 145 -18.13 -14.40 -6.31
CA ALA A 145 -18.57 -15.65 -6.95
C ALA A 145 -17.83 -16.88 -6.40
N LYS A 146 -16.60 -16.71 -5.91
CA LYS A 146 -15.78 -17.77 -5.29
C LYS A 146 -15.93 -17.84 -3.76
N HIS A 147 -16.73 -16.99 -3.16
CA HIS A 147 -16.83 -16.83 -1.69
C HIS A 147 -15.46 -16.63 -1.02
N GLU A 148 -14.59 -15.85 -1.66
CA GLU A 148 -13.25 -15.52 -1.18
C GLU A 148 -13.24 -14.18 -0.43
N TYR A 149 -12.09 -13.82 0.18
CA TYR A 149 -11.96 -12.67 1.05
C TYR A 149 -10.88 -11.72 0.54
N ALA A 150 -11.12 -10.42 0.65
CA ALA A 150 -10.24 -9.39 0.13
C ALA A 150 -9.74 -8.40 1.19
N LEU A 151 -8.49 -7.99 1.05
CA LEU A 151 -7.94 -6.75 1.66
C LEU A 151 -7.82 -5.70 0.58
N VAL A 152 -8.40 -4.53 0.80
CA VAL A 152 -8.33 -3.41 -0.15
C VAL A 152 -7.53 -2.28 0.49
N PHE A 153 -6.35 -2.02 -0.04
CA PHE A 153 -5.43 -1.00 0.48
C PHE A 153 -5.54 0.29 -0.32
N THR A 154 -5.58 1.42 0.39
CA THR A 154 -5.44 2.77 -0.17
C THR A 154 -4.48 3.61 0.66
N GLN A 155 -3.74 4.52 0.02
CA GLN A 155 -2.89 5.48 0.73
C GLN A 155 -3.71 6.62 1.36
N PHE A 156 -4.94 6.83 0.89
CA PHE A 156 -5.80 7.95 1.28
C PHE A 156 -6.83 7.52 2.32
N ARG A 157 -6.74 8.09 3.52
CA ARG A 157 -7.71 7.82 4.57
C ARG A 157 -9.13 8.20 4.15
N GLU A 158 -9.28 9.34 3.50
CA GLU A 158 -10.56 9.90 3.06
C GLU A 158 -11.27 9.03 2.03
N LEU A 159 -10.55 8.14 1.36
CA LEU A 159 -11.10 7.22 0.37
C LEU A 159 -11.62 5.91 1.00
N THR A 160 -11.28 5.62 2.26
CA THR A 160 -11.66 4.35 2.90
C THR A 160 -13.17 4.18 3.03
N GLU A 161 -13.90 5.22 3.42
CA GLU A 161 -15.37 5.18 3.53
C GLU A 161 -16.10 5.12 2.17
N PRO A 162 -15.70 5.90 1.14
CA PRO A 162 -16.22 5.72 -0.21
C PRO A 162 -16.02 4.32 -0.78
N LEU A 163 -14.84 3.74 -0.60
CA LEU A 163 -14.56 2.37 -1.01
C LEU A 163 -15.44 1.36 -0.27
N ASP A 164 -15.63 1.51 1.03
CA ASP A 164 -16.50 0.61 1.81
C ASP A 164 -17.95 0.67 1.32
N ARG A 165 -18.49 1.88 1.09
CA ARG A 165 -19.86 2.03 0.55
C ARG A 165 -20.00 1.36 -0.81
N PHE A 166 -19.04 1.56 -1.69
CA PHE A 166 -19.01 0.95 -3.00
C PHE A 166 -18.95 -0.58 -2.91
N LEU A 167 -18.02 -1.10 -2.14
CA LEU A 167 -17.82 -2.54 -1.96
C LEU A 167 -19.03 -3.21 -1.27
N ALA A 168 -19.68 -2.53 -0.32
CA ALA A 168 -20.91 -3.02 0.28
C ALA A 168 -22.01 -3.24 -0.76
N GLY A 169 -22.10 -2.37 -1.76
CA GLY A 169 -23.00 -2.54 -2.90
C GLY A 169 -22.64 -3.72 -3.80
N VAL A 170 -21.35 -3.98 -3.99
CA VAL A 170 -20.88 -5.11 -4.81
C VAL A 170 -21.05 -6.46 -4.11
N PHE A 171 -20.64 -6.54 -2.84
CA PHE A 171 -20.69 -7.80 -2.08
C PHE A 171 -22.07 -8.10 -1.45
N GLY A 172 -22.97 -7.12 -1.42
CA GLY A 172 -24.24 -7.22 -0.67
C GLY A 172 -24.07 -7.28 0.86
N HIS A 173 -22.85 -7.14 1.35
CA HIS A 173 -22.47 -7.20 2.76
C HIS A 173 -21.47 -6.09 3.08
N ARG A 174 -21.55 -5.56 4.30
CA ARG A 174 -20.56 -4.61 4.78
C ARG A 174 -19.26 -5.33 5.17
N GLY A 175 -18.15 -4.71 4.82
CA GLY A 175 -16.83 -5.08 5.32
C GLY A 175 -16.43 -4.33 6.58
N LEU A 176 -15.14 -4.31 6.83
CA LEU A 176 -14.53 -3.60 7.94
C LEU A 176 -13.58 -2.52 7.45
N LEU A 177 -13.46 -1.45 8.23
CA LEU A 177 -12.55 -0.34 7.95
C LEU A 177 -11.41 -0.31 8.97
N LEU A 178 -10.17 -0.16 8.49
CA LEU A 178 -9.01 0.01 9.35
C LEU A 178 -8.13 1.17 8.85
N HIS A 179 -8.18 2.29 9.53
CA HIS A 179 -7.37 3.48 9.21
C HIS A 179 -6.84 4.15 10.47
N GLY A 180 -5.94 5.13 10.33
CA GLY A 180 -5.28 5.80 11.46
C GLY A 180 -6.22 6.44 12.48
N GLY A 181 -7.45 6.80 12.10
CA GLY A 181 -8.48 7.32 12.99
C GLY A 181 -9.21 6.27 13.83
N VAL A 182 -8.98 4.98 13.59
CA VAL A 182 -9.57 3.91 14.42
C VAL A 182 -8.77 3.77 15.71
N PRO A 183 -9.39 3.88 16.88
CA PRO A 183 -8.72 3.69 18.17
C PRO A 183 -7.99 2.34 18.25
N VAL A 184 -6.84 2.31 18.94
CA VAL A 184 -5.97 1.12 18.99
C VAL A 184 -6.71 -0.11 19.54
N GLY A 185 -7.53 0.04 20.57
CA GLY A 185 -8.34 -1.05 21.12
C GLY A 185 -9.30 -1.66 20.09
N GLN A 186 -9.98 -0.83 19.32
CA GLN A 186 -10.91 -1.30 18.30
C GLN A 186 -10.22 -1.95 17.08
N ARG A 187 -8.93 -1.66 16.85
CA ARG A 187 -8.20 -2.29 15.72
C ARG A 187 -8.08 -3.79 15.93
N ARG A 188 -7.76 -4.22 17.14
CA ARG A 188 -7.67 -5.64 17.49
C ARG A 188 -9.01 -6.34 17.33
N GLU A 189 -10.07 -5.73 17.81
CA GLU A 189 -11.44 -6.23 17.69
C GLU A 189 -11.86 -6.42 16.22
N ARG A 190 -11.59 -5.43 15.37
CA ARG A 190 -11.88 -5.52 13.92
C ARG A 190 -11.07 -6.62 13.24
N VAL A 191 -9.80 -6.79 13.59
CA VAL A 191 -8.97 -7.88 13.06
C VAL A 191 -9.53 -9.24 13.50
N GLU A 192 -9.90 -9.39 14.77
CA GLU A 192 -10.51 -10.60 15.31
C GLU A 192 -11.85 -10.90 14.61
N GLN A 193 -12.69 -9.88 14.44
CA GLN A 193 -13.94 -10.00 13.71
C GLN A 193 -13.71 -10.44 12.26
N PHE A 194 -12.73 -9.86 11.56
CA PHE A 194 -12.42 -10.27 10.20
C PHE A 194 -11.93 -11.72 10.12
N GLN A 195 -11.05 -12.13 11.05
CA GLN A 195 -10.43 -13.45 11.02
C GLN A 195 -11.37 -14.58 11.45
N ASN A 196 -12.19 -14.36 12.48
CA ASN A 196 -12.85 -15.43 13.21
C ASN A 196 -14.38 -15.32 13.24
N SER A 197 -14.97 -14.25 12.65
CA SER A 197 -16.43 -14.13 12.61
C SER A 197 -17.08 -15.32 11.90
N ARG A 198 -18.20 -15.78 12.42
CA ARG A 198 -19.10 -16.73 11.73
C ARG A 198 -19.91 -16.04 10.63
N ASP A 199 -20.12 -14.74 10.75
CA ASP A 199 -20.77 -13.93 9.73
C ASP A 199 -19.85 -13.75 8.53
N TYR A 200 -20.43 -13.63 7.36
CA TYR A 200 -19.68 -13.36 6.13
C TYR A 200 -19.23 -11.90 6.10
N VAL A 201 -17.96 -11.65 6.36
CA VAL A 201 -17.29 -10.36 6.25
C VAL A 201 -16.33 -10.41 5.08
N PRO A 202 -16.78 -10.13 3.84
CA PRO A 202 -16.05 -10.44 2.61
C PRO A 202 -14.77 -9.64 2.40
N TYR A 203 -14.67 -8.45 2.97
CA TYR A 203 -13.52 -7.59 2.74
C TYR A 203 -13.19 -6.72 3.96
N MET A 204 -11.95 -6.24 3.98
CA MET A 204 -11.50 -5.16 4.85
C MET A 204 -10.82 -4.08 4.02
N VAL A 205 -11.24 -2.82 4.18
CA VAL A 205 -10.55 -1.66 3.58
C VAL A 205 -9.56 -1.09 4.59
N LEU A 206 -8.31 -0.94 4.16
CA LEU A 206 -7.23 -0.48 5.01
C LEU A 206 -6.52 0.74 4.42
N SER A 207 -6.23 1.73 5.26
CA SER A 207 -5.21 2.69 4.85
C SER A 207 -3.81 2.08 5.07
N VAL A 208 -2.93 2.23 4.08
CA VAL A 208 -1.57 1.63 4.11
C VAL A 208 -0.81 1.98 5.40
N LYS A 209 -0.95 3.21 5.90
CA LYS A 209 -0.31 3.67 7.15
C LYS A 209 -0.93 3.08 8.42
N ALA A 210 -2.20 2.74 8.41
CA ALA A 210 -2.90 2.26 9.61
C ALA A 210 -2.64 0.79 9.92
N GLY A 211 -2.25 0.09 8.90
CA GLY A 211 -1.91 -1.30 9.04
C GLY A 211 -0.67 -1.57 9.87
N GLY A 212 -0.36 -0.81 10.90
CA GLY A 212 0.77 -0.95 11.82
C GLY A 212 1.47 -2.31 11.88
N VAL A 213 2.49 -2.44 12.63
CA VAL A 213 3.33 -3.64 12.72
C VAL A 213 2.49 -4.85 13.18
N GLY A 214 2.52 -5.94 12.43
CA GLY A 214 2.17 -7.26 12.96
C GLY A 214 0.72 -7.75 12.80
N LEU A 215 -0.15 -7.07 12.04
CA LEU A 215 -1.49 -7.61 11.79
C LEU A 215 -1.42 -8.95 11.03
N ASN A 216 -2.19 -9.93 11.48
CA ASN A 216 -2.39 -11.19 10.81
C ASN A 216 -3.79 -11.21 10.18
N LEU A 217 -3.87 -11.23 8.83
CA LEU A 217 -5.12 -11.17 8.07
C LEU A 217 -5.18 -12.32 7.04
N THR A 218 -4.79 -13.50 7.46
CA THR A 218 -4.66 -14.71 6.62
C THR A 218 -6.00 -15.29 6.15
N ARG A 219 -7.14 -14.82 6.67
CA ARG A 219 -8.45 -15.15 6.10
C ARG A 219 -8.57 -14.64 4.66
N ALA A 220 -7.97 -13.49 4.35
CA ALA A 220 -7.97 -12.96 3.00
C ALA A 220 -6.95 -13.68 2.12
N ASN A 221 -7.39 -14.05 0.93
CA ASN A 221 -6.56 -14.60 -0.13
C ASN A 221 -6.46 -13.66 -1.35
N HIS A 222 -7.16 -12.52 -1.33
CA HIS A 222 -6.98 -11.43 -2.29
C HIS A 222 -6.46 -10.18 -1.62
N VAL A 223 -5.47 -9.54 -2.24
CA VAL A 223 -4.93 -8.24 -1.83
C VAL A 223 -5.05 -7.30 -3.01
N ILE A 224 -5.79 -6.21 -2.84
CA ILE A 224 -6.01 -5.20 -3.86
C ILE A 224 -5.32 -3.91 -3.44
N HIS A 225 -4.32 -3.48 -4.17
CA HIS A 225 -3.71 -2.16 -4.04
C HIS A 225 -4.46 -1.18 -4.93
N PHE A 226 -5.52 -0.55 -4.40
CA PHE A 226 -6.38 0.37 -5.15
C PHE A 226 -5.60 1.57 -5.71
N ASP A 227 -4.65 2.07 -4.95
CA ASP A 227 -3.67 3.05 -5.40
C ASP A 227 -2.25 2.64 -4.96
N ARG A 228 -1.27 2.89 -5.82
CA ARG A 228 0.12 2.47 -5.62
C ARG A 228 0.85 3.41 -4.66
N TRP A 229 1.65 2.84 -3.75
CA TRP A 229 2.55 3.62 -2.92
C TRP A 229 3.87 3.91 -3.67
N TRP A 230 4.57 4.99 -3.28
CA TRP A 230 5.85 5.35 -3.90
C TRP A 230 6.96 4.34 -3.63
N ASN A 231 6.95 3.70 -2.47
CA ASN A 231 7.92 2.71 -2.06
C ASN A 231 7.30 1.31 -2.15
N PRO A 232 7.77 0.46 -3.08
CA PRO A 232 7.25 -0.91 -3.23
C PRO A 232 7.34 -1.74 -1.95
N ALA A 233 8.36 -1.52 -1.10
CA ALA A 233 8.50 -2.25 0.16
C ALA A 233 7.31 -2.04 1.11
N VAL A 234 6.60 -0.92 1.00
CA VAL A 234 5.40 -0.65 1.80
C VAL A 234 4.21 -1.45 1.28
N GLU A 235 4.11 -1.66 -0.04
CA GLU A 235 3.10 -2.53 -0.65
C GLU A 235 3.37 -4.00 -0.31
N ASP A 236 4.62 -4.44 -0.39
CA ASP A 236 5.02 -5.78 0.04
C ASP A 236 4.67 -6.01 1.51
N GLN A 237 4.95 -5.04 2.39
CA GLN A 237 4.58 -5.12 3.80
C GLN A 237 3.07 -5.18 4.01
N ALA A 238 2.27 -4.50 3.19
CA ALA A 238 0.82 -4.58 3.23
C ALA A 238 0.33 -5.95 2.76
N THR A 239 0.86 -6.47 1.66
CA THR A 239 0.59 -7.81 1.13
C THR A 239 0.96 -8.91 2.14
N ASP A 240 2.05 -8.74 2.84
CA ASP A 240 2.56 -9.66 3.86
C ASP A 240 1.63 -9.87 5.07
N ARG A 241 0.52 -9.14 5.15
CA ARG A 241 -0.53 -9.37 6.16
C ARG A 241 -1.42 -10.54 5.81
N ALA A 242 -1.68 -10.74 4.52
CA ALA A 242 -2.40 -11.90 3.99
C ALA A 242 -1.42 -13.05 3.69
N PHE A 243 -0.26 -12.74 3.09
CA PHE A 243 0.79 -13.71 2.76
C PHE A 243 1.70 -13.95 3.97
N ARG A 244 1.21 -14.75 4.91
CA ARG A 244 1.87 -15.00 6.19
C ARG A 244 1.66 -16.45 6.64
N ILE A 245 2.49 -16.93 7.57
CA ILE A 245 2.33 -18.23 8.22
C ILE A 245 0.90 -18.36 8.77
N GLY A 246 0.23 -19.47 8.42
CA GLY A 246 -1.20 -19.69 8.68
C GLY A 246 -2.12 -19.41 7.49
N GLN A 247 -1.58 -18.91 6.37
CA GLN A 247 -2.30 -18.84 5.12
C GLN A 247 -2.37 -20.24 4.49
N THR A 248 -3.56 -20.64 4.07
CA THR A 248 -3.82 -21.98 3.47
C THR A 248 -4.20 -21.91 1.99
N ARG A 249 -4.39 -20.71 1.45
CA ARG A 249 -4.78 -20.47 0.05
C ARG A 249 -3.73 -19.63 -0.65
N ASN A 250 -3.60 -19.80 -1.97
CA ASN A 250 -2.78 -18.89 -2.78
C ASN A 250 -3.24 -17.45 -2.62
N VAL A 251 -2.29 -16.52 -2.43
CA VAL A 251 -2.59 -15.10 -2.29
C VAL A 251 -2.46 -14.43 -3.65
N ILE A 252 -3.56 -13.86 -4.12
CA ILE A 252 -3.63 -13.14 -5.40
C ILE A 252 -3.56 -11.64 -5.10
N VAL A 253 -2.54 -10.98 -5.67
CA VAL A 253 -2.29 -9.54 -5.49
C VAL A 253 -2.66 -8.81 -6.77
N HIS A 254 -3.56 -7.82 -6.67
CA HIS A 254 -4.04 -6.98 -7.77
C HIS A 254 -3.53 -5.56 -7.66
#